data_729c5aa44650f86bb3727b830f0abba3
#
_entry.id   729c5aa44650f86bb3727b830f0abba3
#
_cell.length_a   1.000
_cell.length_b   1.000
_cell.length_c   1.000
_cell.angle_alpha   90.00
_cell.angle_beta   90.00
_cell.angle_gamma   90.00
#
_symmetry.space_group_name_H-M   'P 1'
#
loop_
_entity.id
_entity.type
_entity.pdbx_description
1 polymer ?
#
loop_
_entity_poly.entity_id
_entity_poly.type
_entity_poly.pdbx_seq_one_letter_code
_entity_poly.pdbx_strand_id
1 'polypeptide(L)'
;MKILTQLIIAMLLINSTMAQTKKIIFVCDHGAGKSVVAASYFNKLAKERNLDYVAECRGTNPDSIVSLKTQEGLTKDDVYDAKIKPTKLQLSDTTNAERIILFTAAPQGINTKVKTENWSDIENVDAEYQKRRDAIIQKINSLLDTLEKH
;
A
#
# COMPACT_ATOMS: atom_id res chain seq x y z
N MET A 1 40.26 -25.69 -23.81
CA MET A 1 39.03 -25.15 -24.44
C MET A 1 37.74 -25.52 -23.66
N LYS A 2 37.55 -26.73 -23.18
CA LYS A 2 36.31 -27.14 -22.44
C LYS A 2 36.06 -26.38 -21.12
N ILE A 3 37.09 -26.00 -20.38
CA ILE A 3 36.99 -25.29 -19.09
C ILE A 3 36.56 -23.83 -19.27
N LEU A 4 37.04 -23.18 -20.35
CA LEU A 4 36.69 -21.79 -20.65
C LEU A 4 35.19 -21.63 -21.02
N THR A 5 34.65 -22.62 -21.73
CA THR A 5 33.24 -22.65 -22.13
C THR A 5 32.31 -22.85 -20.95
N GLN A 6 32.69 -23.63 -19.95
CA GLN A 6 31.90 -23.83 -18.72
C GLN A 6 31.88 -22.59 -17.84
N LEU A 7 32.95 -21.79 -17.76
CA LEU A 7 33.00 -20.54 -17.02
C LEU A 7 32.06 -19.45 -17.63
N ILE A 8 31.96 -19.40 -18.96
CA ILE A 8 31.09 -18.44 -19.65
C ILE A 8 29.60 -18.77 -19.41
N ILE A 9 29.21 -20.04 -19.36
CA ILE A 9 27.84 -20.47 -19.10
C ILE A 9 27.47 -20.19 -17.67
N ALA A 10 28.36 -20.35 -16.69
CA ALA A 10 28.11 -20.01 -15.28
C ALA A 10 27.92 -18.50 -15.04
N MET A 11 28.56 -17.65 -15.87
CA MET A 11 28.46 -16.18 -15.72
C MET A 11 27.17 -15.60 -16.32
N LEU A 12 26.46 -16.34 -17.19
CA LEU A 12 25.20 -15.92 -17.80
C LEU A 12 23.97 -16.15 -16.92
N LEU A 13 24.10 -16.88 -15.79
CA LEU A 13 22.98 -17.22 -14.91
C LEU A 13 22.78 -16.26 -13.73
N ILE A 14 23.59 -15.19 -13.59
CA ILE A 14 23.56 -14.29 -12.44
C ILE A 14 22.79 -12.98 -12.72
N ASN A 15 22.12 -12.87 -13.87
CA ASN A 15 21.19 -11.75 -14.08
C ASN A 15 19.81 -12.07 -13.47
N SER A 16 19.77 -12.40 -12.19
CA SER A 16 18.54 -12.24 -11.41
C SER A 16 18.30 -10.73 -11.28
N THR A 17 17.59 -10.15 -12.22
CA THR A 17 16.99 -8.83 -12.05
C THR A 17 16.12 -8.92 -10.80
N MET A 18 16.62 -8.39 -9.69
CA MET A 18 15.84 -8.17 -8.48
C MET A 18 14.70 -7.23 -8.91
N ALA A 19 13.53 -7.79 -9.17
CA ALA A 19 12.36 -6.99 -9.45
C ALA A 19 12.15 -6.05 -8.25
N GLN A 20 12.19 -4.75 -8.48
CA GLN A 20 12.00 -3.77 -7.42
C GLN A 20 10.56 -3.86 -6.96
N THR A 21 10.34 -4.13 -5.67
CA THR A 21 9.00 -4.15 -5.07
C THR A 21 8.28 -2.84 -5.32
N LYS A 22 7.13 -2.90 -5.97
CA LYS A 22 6.34 -1.73 -6.33
C LYS A 22 5.53 -1.23 -5.13
N LYS A 23 5.42 0.08 -5.00
CA LYS A 23 4.83 0.72 -3.83
C LYS A 23 3.46 1.33 -4.14
N ILE A 24 2.49 1.06 -3.27
CA ILE A 24 1.17 1.72 -3.24
C ILE A 24 1.10 2.62 -2.02
N ILE A 25 0.67 3.87 -2.18
CA ILE A 25 0.51 4.82 -1.06
C ILE A 25 -0.97 5.07 -0.83
N PHE A 26 -1.47 4.73 0.35
CA PHE A 26 -2.80 5.08 0.82
C PHE A 26 -2.76 6.35 1.66
N VAL A 27 -3.57 7.34 1.31
CA VAL A 27 -3.56 8.66 1.96
C VAL A 27 -4.93 9.00 2.52
N CYS A 28 -4.99 9.39 3.79
CA CYS A 28 -6.17 10.01 4.39
C CYS A 28 -5.76 11.26 5.19
N ASP A 29 -6.71 11.96 5.83
CA ASP A 29 -6.36 13.19 6.56
C ASP A 29 -5.40 12.91 7.72
N HIS A 30 -5.78 12.01 8.61
CA HIS A 30 -5.06 11.76 9.86
C HIS A 30 -4.01 10.64 9.79
N GLY A 31 -3.93 9.88 8.69
CA GLY A 31 -2.99 8.75 8.60
C GLY A 31 -3.19 7.66 9.68
N ALA A 32 -4.33 7.70 10.40
CA ALA A 32 -4.57 6.91 11.60
C ALA A 32 -5.76 5.93 11.52
N GLY A 33 -6.50 5.97 10.41
CA GLY A 33 -7.71 5.17 10.21
C GLY A 33 -7.75 4.49 8.85
N LYS A 34 -8.47 5.06 7.86
CA LYS A 34 -8.71 4.44 6.55
C LYS A 34 -7.45 4.02 5.83
N SER A 35 -6.43 4.85 5.78
CA SER A 35 -5.16 4.53 5.13
C SER A 35 -4.41 3.39 5.81
N VAL A 36 -4.49 3.29 7.14
CA VAL A 36 -3.88 2.19 7.90
C VAL A 36 -4.62 0.88 7.62
N VAL A 37 -5.95 0.88 7.67
CA VAL A 37 -6.77 -0.29 7.31
C VAL A 37 -6.44 -0.76 5.89
N ALA A 38 -6.40 0.16 4.94
CA ALA A 38 -6.11 -0.16 3.55
C ALA A 38 -4.70 -0.75 3.35
N ALA A 39 -3.67 -0.14 3.93
CA ALA A 39 -2.31 -0.65 3.82
C ALA A 39 -2.16 -2.05 4.46
N SER A 40 -2.77 -2.26 5.64
CA SER A 40 -2.72 -3.55 6.33
C SER A 40 -3.35 -4.68 5.50
N TYR A 41 -4.56 -4.46 4.98
CA TYR A 41 -5.24 -5.47 4.16
C TYR A 41 -4.60 -5.64 2.78
N PHE A 42 -4.14 -4.54 2.17
CA PHE A 42 -3.43 -4.65 0.89
C PHE A 42 -2.19 -5.53 1.02
N ASN A 43 -1.36 -5.31 2.04
CA ASN A 43 -0.14 -6.08 2.25
C ASN A 43 -0.44 -7.56 2.50
N LYS A 44 -1.48 -7.86 3.29
CA LYS A 44 -1.94 -9.24 3.49
C LYS A 44 -2.37 -9.89 2.16
N LEU A 45 -3.29 -9.26 1.44
CA LEU A 45 -3.89 -9.82 0.23
C LEU A 45 -2.89 -9.89 -0.94
N ALA A 46 -2.00 -8.90 -1.09
CA ALA A 46 -0.94 -8.95 -2.09
C ALA A 46 0.02 -10.11 -1.84
N LYS A 47 0.39 -10.35 -0.57
CA LYS A 47 1.21 -11.51 -0.17
C LYS A 47 0.50 -12.83 -0.47
N GLU A 48 -0.78 -12.96 -0.15
CA GLU A 48 -1.58 -14.16 -0.42
C GLU A 48 -1.68 -14.47 -1.93
N ARG A 49 -1.68 -13.42 -2.76
CA ARG A 49 -1.69 -13.53 -4.23
C ARG A 49 -0.29 -13.61 -4.87
N ASN A 50 0.78 -13.65 -4.06
CA ASN A 50 2.17 -13.64 -4.53
C ASN A 50 2.52 -12.45 -5.44
N LEU A 51 1.96 -11.27 -5.15
CA LEU A 51 2.24 -10.05 -5.88
C LEU A 51 3.38 -9.28 -5.22
N ASP A 52 4.32 -8.79 -6.03
CA ASP A 52 5.48 -8.02 -5.56
C ASP A 52 5.14 -6.54 -5.38
N TYR A 53 4.20 -6.30 -4.47
CA TYR A 53 3.73 -4.98 -4.09
C TYR A 53 3.75 -4.81 -2.57
N VAL A 54 4.03 -3.60 -2.11
CA VAL A 54 3.93 -3.19 -0.71
C VAL A 54 3.12 -1.89 -0.61
N ALA A 55 2.28 -1.81 0.40
CA ALA A 55 1.53 -0.60 0.68
C ALA A 55 2.02 0.11 1.94
N GLU A 56 2.02 1.43 1.90
CA GLU A 56 2.28 2.31 3.02
C GLU A 56 1.10 3.26 3.23
N CYS A 57 0.85 3.66 4.49
CA CYS A 57 -0.16 4.64 4.84
C CYS A 57 0.48 6.01 5.09
N ARG A 58 -0.25 7.08 4.72
CA ARG A 58 0.16 8.48 4.96
C ARG A 58 -1.05 9.31 5.41
N GLY A 59 -0.75 10.40 6.11
CA GLY A 59 -1.70 11.45 6.47
C GLY A 59 -1.32 12.79 5.88
N THR A 60 -2.29 13.60 5.49
CA THR A 60 -2.04 15.00 5.12
C THR A 60 -1.75 15.84 6.35
N ASN A 61 -2.41 15.53 7.48
CA ASN A 61 -2.20 16.07 8.81
C ASN A 61 -2.23 14.93 9.84
N PRO A 62 -1.14 14.14 9.96
CA PRO A 62 -1.15 12.90 10.71
C PRO A 62 -1.33 13.10 12.21
N ASP A 63 -2.10 12.19 12.82
CA ASP A 63 -2.19 12.05 14.27
C ASP A 63 -0.88 11.48 14.84
N SER A 64 -0.71 11.54 16.16
CA SER A 64 0.46 10.99 16.83
C SER A 64 0.46 9.46 16.91
N ILE A 65 -0.73 8.83 16.90
CA ILE A 65 -0.92 7.38 16.98
C ILE A 65 -2.03 6.91 16.03
N VAL A 66 -2.02 5.65 15.67
CA VAL A 66 -3.16 4.99 15.01
C VAL A 66 -4.35 5.02 15.93
N SER A 67 -5.55 5.32 15.42
CA SER A 67 -6.76 5.41 16.23
C SER A 67 -7.03 4.08 16.96
N LEU A 68 -7.49 4.15 18.23
CA LEU A 68 -7.72 2.96 19.06
C LEU A 68 -8.69 1.98 18.38
N LYS A 69 -9.79 2.48 17.81
CA LYS A 69 -10.76 1.65 17.07
C LYS A 69 -10.11 0.91 15.89
N THR A 70 -9.18 1.56 15.20
CA THR A 70 -8.43 0.92 14.10
C THR A 70 -7.49 -0.15 14.62
N GLN A 71 -6.75 0.13 15.69
CA GLN A 71 -5.86 -0.86 16.33
C GLN A 71 -6.64 -2.08 16.80
N GLU A 72 -7.74 -1.89 17.54
CA GLU A 72 -8.61 -2.95 18.04
C GLU A 72 -9.18 -3.80 16.90
N GLY A 73 -9.70 -3.15 15.85
CA GLY A 73 -10.27 -3.84 14.71
C GLY A 73 -9.25 -4.67 13.94
N LEU A 74 -8.11 -4.09 13.61
CA LEU A 74 -7.02 -4.80 12.90
C LEU A 74 -6.41 -5.92 13.75
N THR A 75 -6.31 -5.73 15.06
CA THR A 75 -5.83 -6.77 15.99
C THR A 75 -6.80 -7.95 16.04
N LYS A 76 -8.12 -7.67 16.12
CA LYS A 76 -9.15 -8.70 16.08
C LYS A 76 -9.13 -9.50 14.77
N ASP A 77 -8.80 -8.84 13.67
CA ASP A 77 -8.72 -9.45 12.34
C ASP A 77 -7.34 -10.09 12.06
N ASP A 78 -6.42 -10.07 13.04
CA ASP A 78 -5.04 -10.61 12.93
C ASP A 78 -4.24 -10.01 11.74
N VAL A 79 -4.38 -8.70 11.52
CA VAL A 79 -3.68 -7.97 10.45
C VAL A 79 -2.96 -6.70 10.95
N TYR A 80 -2.95 -6.46 12.27
CA TYR A 80 -2.32 -5.27 12.83
C TYR A 80 -0.80 -5.42 12.95
N ASP A 81 -0.07 -4.48 12.33
CA ASP A 81 1.36 -4.32 12.59
C ASP A 81 1.58 -3.14 13.54
N ALA A 82 2.02 -3.41 14.77
CA ALA A 82 2.31 -2.40 15.79
C ALA A 82 3.45 -1.43 15.41
N LYS A 83 4.21 -1.71 14.34
CA LYS A 83 5.24 -0.80 13.81
C LYS A 83 4.65 0.31 12.97
N ILE A 84 3.39 0.20 12.55
CA ILE A 84 2.72 1.24 11.77
C ILE A 84 2.54 2.49 12.64
N LYS A 85 3.03 3.62 12.12
CA LYS A 85 2.85 4.94 12.73
C LYS A 85 2.28 5.90 11.71
N PRO A 86 1.31 6.77 12.10
CA PRO A 86 0.86 7.84 11.25
C PRO A 86 2.05 8.69 10.78
N THR A 87 2.22 8.82 9.48
CA THR A 87 3.35 9.50 8.87
C THR A 87 2.84 10.53 7.87
N LYS A 88 3.44 11.70 7.87
CA LYS A 88 3.04 12.78 6.95
C LYS A 88 3.38 12.41 5.51
N LEU A 89 2.44 12.64 4.61
CA LEU A 89 2.67 12.54 3.18
C LEU A 89 3.76 13.53 2.74
N GLN A 90 4.75 13.03 2.02
CA GLN A 90 5.84 13.83 1.47
C GLN A 90 5.88 13.72 -0.06
N LEU A 91 6.50 14.69 -0.72
CA LEU A 91 6.65 14.67 -2.17
C LEU A 91 7.41 13.42 -2.66
N SER A 92 8.41 12.98 -1.91
CA SER A 92 9.17 11.75 -2.20
C SER A 92 8.31 10.49 -2.22
N ASP A 93 7.25 10.43 -1.39
CA ASP A 93 6.31 9.31 -1.42
C ASP A 93 5.60 9.21 -2.77
N THR A 94 5.28 10.36 -3.36
CA THR A 94 4.51 10.44 -4.61
C THR A 94 5.36 10.19 -5.85
N THR A 95 6.67 10.41 -5.79
CA THR A 95 7.56 10.18 -6.95
C THR A 95 7.93 8.72 -7.16
N ASN A 96 7.95 7.93 -6.10
CA ASN A 96 8.40 6.54 -6.10
C ASN A 96 7.25 5.53 -5.99
N ALA A 97 5.99 6.01 -5.98
CA ALA A 97 4.83 5.14 -5.93
C ALA A 97 4.41 4.65 -7.32
N GLU A 98 3.94 3.42 -7.40
CA GLU A 98 3.23 2.88 -8.57
C GLU A 98 1.82 3.48 -8.67
N ARG A 99 1.16 3.65 -7.51
CA ARG A 99 -0.16 4.29 -7.38
C ARG A 99 -0.30 5.02 -6.07
N ILE A 100 -1.14 6.04 -6.09
CA ILE A 100 -1.57 6.80 -4.91
C ILE A 100 -3.09 6.66 -4.79
N ILE A 101 -3.57 6.23 -3.64
CA ILE A 101 -4.99 6.06 -3.34
C ILE A 101 -5.39 7.08 -2.29
N LEU A 102 -6.34 7.94 -2.62
CA LEU A 102 -6.77 9.05 -1.78
C LEU A 102 -8.14 8.77 -1.15
N PHE A 103 -8.21 8.80 0.17
CA PHE A 103 -9.46 8.83 0.95
C PHE A 103 -9.90 10.26 1.30
N THR A 104 -9.20 11.25 0.80
CA THR A 104 -9.41 12.67 1.03
C THR A 104 -9.21 13.45 -0.26
N ALA A 105 -9.50 14.74 -0.25
CA ALA A 105 -9.16 15.60 -1.38
C ALA A 105 -7.66 15.56 -1.70
N ALA A 106 -7.32 15.65 -2.97
CA ALA A 106 -5.92 15.63 -3.39
C ALA A 106 -5.16 16.80 -2.77
N PRO A 107 -4.10 16.54 -1.97
CA PRO A 107 -3.27 17.61 -1.44
C PRO A 107 -2.58 18.40 -2.56
N GLN A 108 -2.33 19.69 -2.33
CA GLN A 108 -1.56 20.50 -3.27
C GLN A 108 -0.13 19.93 -3.41
N GLY A 109 0.38 19.90 -4.65
CA GLY A 109 1.75 19.46 -4.94
C GLY A 109 1.95 17.96 -5.10
N ILE A 110 0.88 17.15 -5.09
CA ILE A 110 1.01 15.75 -5.51
C ILE A 110 1.47 15.68 -6.97
N ASN A 111 2.45 14.81 -7.20
CA ASN A 111 2.94 14.55 -8.55
C ASN A 111 1.85 13.86 -9.40
N THR A 112 1.29 14.59 -10.34
CA THR A 112 0.22 14.12 -11.24
C THR A 112 0.67 13.08 -12.26
N LYS A 113 1.97 12.77 -12.34
CA LYS A 113 2.50 11.71 -13.21
C LYS A 113 2.24 10.31 -12.68
N VAL A 114 2.04 10.19 -11.36
CA VAL A 114 1.70 8.91 -10.73
C VAL A 114 0.20 8.67 -10.83
N LYS A 115 -0.19 7.45 -11.20
CA LYS A 115 -1.61 7.09 -11.28
C LYS A 115 -2.26 7.25 -9.91
N THR A 116 -3.25 8.14 -9.83
CA THR A 116 -3.97 8.47 -8.60
C THR A 116 -5.43 8.03 -8.71
N GLU A 117 -5.94 7.36 -7.66
CA GLU A 117 -7.33 6.95 -7.55
C GLU A 117 -7.97 7.63 -6.34
N ASN A 118 -9.24 8.02 -6.48
CA ASN A 118 -10.02 8.64 -5.40
C ASN A 118 -11.00 7.62 -4.81
N TRP A 119 -10.84 7.35 -3.49
CA TRP A 119 -11.70 6.51 -2.68
C TRP A 119 -12.37 7.30 -1.55
N SER A 120 -12.59 8.62 -1.76
CA SER A 120 -13.25 9.49 -0.77
C SER A 120 -14.74 9.17 -0.55
N ASP A 121 -15.33 8.37 -1.43
CA ASP A 121 -16.66 7.78 -1.28
C ASP A 121 -16.77 6.78 -0.12
N ILE A 122 -15.65 6.27 0.39
CA ILE A 122 -15.63 5.49 1.63
C ILE A 122 -15.83 6.43 2.82
N GLU A 123 -17.03 6.43 3.36
CA GLU A 123 -17.44 7.33 4.44
C GLU A 123 -16.56 7.24 5.70
N ASN A 124 -16.41 8.38 6.38
CA ASN A 124 -15.93 8.43 7.77
C ASN A 124 -17.07 7.98 8.70
N VAL A 125 -17.52 6.74 8.57
CA VAL A 125 -18.55 6.25 9.46
C VAL A 125 -17.88 5.97 10.80
N ASP A 126 -18.11 6.83 11.78
CA ASP A 126 -17.75 6.57 13.18
C ASP A 126 -18.46 5.32 13.72
N ALA A 127 -19.47 4.84 13.01
CA ALA A 127 -20.35 3.82 13.50
C ALA A 127 -19.75 2.42 13.49
N GLU A 128 -19.07 1.98 12.40
CA GLU A 128 -18.70 0.57 12.30
C GLU A 128 -17.38 0.37 11.55
N TYR A 129 -16.32 0.07 12.29
CA TYR A 129 -15.04 -0.39 11.73
C TYR A 129 -15.27 -1.48 10.67
N GLN A 130 -16.14 -2.45 10.92
CA GLN A 130 -16.40 -3.58 10.02
C GLN A 130 -16.92 -3.13 8.65
N LYS A 131 -17.93 -2.27 8.61
CA LYS A 131 -18.50 -1.77 7.35
C LYS A 131 -17.47 -1.03 6.50
N ARG A 132 -16.68 -0.16 7.15
CA ARG A 132 -15.61 0.57 6.50
C ARG A 132 -14.50 -0.37 5.99
N ARG A 133 -14.07 -1.31 6.83
CA ARG A 133 -13.12 -2.36 6.47
C ARG A 133 -13.58 -3.13 5.24
N ASP A 134 -14.81 -3.61 5.22
CA ASP A 134 -15.34 -4.43 4.14
C ASP A 134 -15.40 -3.64 2.81
N ALA A 135 -15.80 -2.38 2.84
CA ALA A 135 -15.77 -1.50 1.69
C ALA A 135 -14.34 -1.28 1.17
N ILE A 136 -13.36 -1.09 2.07
CA ILE A 136 -11.94 -0.98 1.72
C ILE A 136 -11.43 -2.28 1.08
N ILE A 137 -11.73 -3.43 1.67
CA ILE A 137 -11.32 -4.75 1.14
C ILE A 137 -11.88 -4.97 -0.25
N GLN A 138 -13.13 -4.61 -0.51
CA GLN A 138 -13.73 -4.73 -1.85
C GLN A 138 -12.95 -3.91 -2.88
N LYS A 139 -12.62 -2.66 -2.58
CA LYS A 139 -11.81 -1.82 -3.48
C LYS A 139 -10.39 -2.34 -3.63
N ILE A 140 -9.77 -2.87 -2.57
CA ILE A 140 -8.44 -3.49 -2.63
C ILE A 140 -8.46 -4.70 -3.57
N ASN A 141 -9.45 -5.58 -3.49
CA ASN A 141 -9.55 -6.72 -4.40
C ASN A 141 -9.61 -6.26 -5.86
N SER A 142 -10.45 -5.27 -6.18
CA SER A 142 -10.53 -4.70 -7.52
C SER A 142 -9.20 -4.07 -7.97
N LEU A 143 -8.47 -3.41 -7.05
CA LEU A 143 -7.15 -2.86 -7.34
C LEU A 143 -6.15 -3.98 -7.65
N LEU A 144 -6.08 -5.01 -6.81
CA LEU A 144 -5.19 -6.16 -7.01
C LEU A 144 -5.47 -6.87 -8.33
N ASP A 145 -6.73 -7.06 -8.72
CA ASP A 145 -7.12 -7.63 -10.01
C ASP A 145 -6.57 -6.83 -11.21
N THR A 146 -6.40 -5.51 -11.05
CA THR A 146 -5.77 -4.67 -12.08
C THR A 146 -4.26 -4.78 -12.08
N LEU A 147 -3.64 -5.01 -10.91
CA LEU A 147 -2.19 -5.12 -10.77
C LEU A 147 -1.65 -6.48 -11.25
N GLU A 148 -2.45 -7.54 -11.14
CA GLU A 148 -2.13 -8.89 -11.65
C GLU A 148 -2.00 -8.94 -13.19
N LYS A 149 -2.62 -7.99 -13.90
CA LYS A 149 -2.67 -7.98 -15.37
C LYS A 149 -1.48 -7.25 -16.01
N HIS A 150 -0.59 -6.70 -15.19
CA HIS A 150 0.57 -5.91 -15.61
C HIS A 150 1.88 -6.43 -15.02
#